data_16b4e02dd9865f7c2c4761a88a1bc774
#
_entry.id   16b4e02dd9865f7c2c4761a88a1bc774
#
_cell.length_a   1.000
_cell.length_b   1.000
_cell.length_c   1.000
_cell.angle_alpha   90.00
_cell.angle_beta   90.00
_cell.angle_gamma   90.00
#
_symmetry.space_group_name_H-M   'P 1'
#
loop_
_entity.id
_entity.type
_entity.pdbx_description
1 polymer ?
#
loop_
_entity_poly.entity_id
_entity_poly.type
_entity_poly.pdbx_seq_one_letter_code
_entity_poly.pdbx_strand_id
1 'polypeptide(L)'
;MRSNYLRLAITAVLLSPAMAYAEDPPPASNEEDTHGLPSGSDWKLDFSAGWGFFGFGNSLYANSHDEVQQDLSDNWMEGFVKGGFSGTHKLNGAGEFYGAISGVGERTYNAPPPLVGGEASSFDVEDLYLGWRSGDMLGLGENALDFVVGRTQYKLGHGMLIYDGGSEGGSRGGFWSGARKAFEFAAIGRVKAGPTTIEAFYLDRDELPESDSSSATYGVNLEYSWNEDNTLGATYTSWTANGLRPERDGLDVWNLRAYLTPIPSLKALSFELEYAKEDNGDLLDSSAWNALVGWQLESAWKPKISYRYAVFEGDDPNTLKNEAFDGLWTGFYDWGTWWQGEIGGEYFLSNSNLISNQVRVHAKPNESIGTGLILYDFHFDNTASAGVTSDNIGAELDWYLDWTMNDHFTVSFVASYFTPGRAVEQAFDRDDDFYYGMIYVAYSY
;
A
#
# COMPACT_ATOMS: atom_id res chain seq x y z
N MET A 1 25.58 -6.72 -23.89
CA MET A 1 24.24 -6.31 -24.29
C MET A 1 23.13 -7.00 -23.51
N ARG A 2 23.29 -8.23 -22.99
CA ARG A 2 22.25 -8.95 -22.23
C ARG A 2 22.07 -8.45 -20.78
N SER A 3 23.05 -7.80 -20.19
CA SER A 3 22.97 -7.26 -18.81
C SER A 3 22.04 -6.03 -18.67
N ASN A 4 21.69 -5.36 -19.77
CA ASN A 4 20.91 -4.12 -19.73
C ASN A 4 19.39 -4.35 -19.62
N TYR A 5 18.90 -5.52 -20.00
CA TYR A 5 17.45 -5.80 -19.96
C TYR A 5 16.92 -6.07 -18.55
N LEU A 6 17.68 -6.78 -17.72
CA LEU A 6 17.30 -7.00 -16.33
C LEU A 6 17.34 -5.67 -15.54
N ARG A 7 18.35 -4.83 -15.84
CA ARG A 7 18.43 -3.47 -15.26
C ARG A 7 17.27 -2.59 -15.69
N LEU A 8 16.80 -2.68 -16.94
CA LEU A 8 15.61 -1.96 -17.42
C LEU A 8 14.31 -2.50 -16.81
N ALA A 9 14.15 -3.81 -16.68
CA ALA A 9 12.96 -4.42 -16.06
C ALA A 9 12.87 -4.05 -14.57
N ILE A 10 13.97 -4.09 -13.84
CA ILE A 10 14.02 -3.68 -12.43
C ILE A 10 13.86 -2.15 -12.29
N THR A 11 14.44 -1.35 -13.18
CA THR A 11 14.33 0.13 -13.12
C THR A 11 12.95 0.65 -13.54
N ALA A 12 12.24 -0.04 -14.44
CA ALA A 12 10.89 0.37 -14.84
C ALA A 12 9.82 0.09 -13.76
N VAL A 13 10.12 -0.80 -12.82
CA VAL A 13 9.22 -1.19 -11.72
C VAL A 13 9.36 -0.32 -10.47
N LEU A 14 10.47 0.43 -10.35
CA LEU A 14 10.83 1.22 -9.16
C LEU A 14 10.05 2.54 -8.99
N LEU A 15 8.92 2.76 -9.65
CA LEU A 15 8.17 4.03 -9.59
C LEU A 15 6.90 3.99 -8.71
N SER A 16 6.79 3.03 -7.80
CA SER A 16 5.73 3.05 -6.81
C SER A 16 6.33 2.92 -5.41
N PRO A 17 6.59 4.02 -4.71
CA PRO A 17 6.96 3.94 -3.31
C PRO A 17 5.77 3.38 -2.52
N ALA A 18 6.01 2.28 -1.85
CA ALA A 18 5.06 1.71 -0.91
C ALA A 18 5.22 2.39 0.45
N MET A 19 4.14 2.57 1.18
CA MET A 19 4.14 3.24 2.48
C MET A 19 3.91 2.27 3.61
N ALA A 20 4.67 2.44 4.68
CA ALA A 20 4.37 1.82 5.95
C ALA A 20 3.25 2.56 6.68
N TYR A 21 2.33 1.82 7.23
CA TYR A 21 1.30 2.32 8.13
C TYR A 21 1.51 1.80 9.55
N ALA A 22 1.59 2.72 10.48
CA ALA A 22 0.96 2.47 11.77
C ALA A 22 -0.56 2.44 11.53
N GLU A 23 -1.30 1.49 12.11
CA GLU A 23 -2.76 1.51 12.13
C GLU A 23 -3.22 2.96 12.40
N ASP A 24 -4.21 3.46 11.65
CA ASP A 24 -4.81 4.76 11.95
C ASP A 24 -5.14 4.80 13.45
N PRO A 25 -4.62 5.77 14.20
CA PRO A 25 -4.95 5.86 15.61
C PRO A 25 -6.47 5.97 15.75
N PRO A 26 -7.09 5.32 16.73
CA PRO A 26 -8.52 5.43 16.94
C PRO A 26 -8.89 6.92 17.05
N PRO A 27 -10.00 7.37 16.46
CA PRO A 27 -10.38 8.77 16.49
C PRO A 27 -10.45 9.23 17.94
N ALA A 28 -9.65 10.24 18.29
CA ALA A 28 -9.62 10.83 19.61
C ALA A 28 -11.02 11.40 19.92
N SER A 29 -11.65 10.91 20.97
CA SER A 29 -12.90 11.48 21.49
C SER A 29 -12.59 12.73 22.31
N ASN A 30 -12.51 13.87 21.70
CA ASN A 30 -12.42 15.15 22.40
C ASN A 30 -13.78 15.85 22.36
N GLU A 31 -14.32 16.20 23.53
CA GLU A 31 -15.42 17.15 23.66
C GLU A 31 -14.90 18.54 23.25
N GLU A 32 -15.35 19.05 22.12
CA GLU A 32 -14.89 20.30 21.53
C GLU A 32 -15.73 21.52 21.90
N ASP A 33 -14.99 22.63 21.94
CA ASP A 33 -15.48 23.98 22.10
C ASP A 33 -16.13 24.47 20.78
N THR A 34 -17.42 24.21 20.60
CA THR A 34 -18.21 24.50 19.37
C THR A 34 -18.65 25.95 19.25
N HIS A 35 -17.96 26.89 19.87
CA HIS A 35 -18.36 28.30 19.86
C HIS A 35 -18.26 28.92 18.46
N GLY A 36 -19.40 29.13 17.82
CA GLY A 36 -19.57 29.91 16.60
C GLY A 36 -19.94 29.13 15.34
N LEU A 37 -20.08 27.80 15.42
CA LEU A 37 -20.49 26.99 14.29
C LEU A 37 -22.03 26.97 14.10
N PRO A 38 -22.54 26.81 12.87
CA PRO A 38 -23.96 26.58 12.65
C PRO A 38 -24.47 25.36 13.43
N SER A 39 -25.67 25.44 13.97
CA SER A 39 -26.31 24.34 14.68
C SER A 39 -26.31 23.05 13.81
N GLY A 40 -25.80 21.94 14.34
CA GLY A 40 -25.67 20.66 13.62
C GLY A 40 -24.32 20.43 12.92
N SER A 41 -23.38 21.35 13.06
CA SER A 41 -22.02 21.20 12.54
C SER A 41 -21.08 20.68 13.62
N ASP A 42 -20.16 19.81 13.22
CA ASP A 42 -19.06 19.29 14.02
C ASP A 42 -17.79 19.37 13.15
N TRP A 43 -16.86 20.24 13.53
CA TRP A 43 -15.62 20.49 12.78
C TRP A 43 -14.44 20.38 13.71
N LYS A 44 -13.38 19.73 13.27
CA LYS A 44 -12.14 19.55 14.02
C LYS A 44 -10.94 20.03 13.22
N LEU A 45 -9.90 20.40 13.94
CA LEU A 45 -8.56 20.59 13.42
C LEU A 45 -7.90 19.21 13.37
N ASP A 46 -7.38 18.84 12.22
CA ASP A 46 -6.58 17.63 12.03
C ASP A 46 -5.13 18.03 11.86
N PHE A 47 -4.25 17.41 12.63
CA PHE A 47 -2.81 17.62 12.51
C PHE A 47 -2.08 16.29 12.68
N SER A 48 -1.16 16.00 11.78
CA SER A 48 -0.26 14.85 11.89
C SER A 48 1.15 15.22 11.43
N ALA A 49 2.13 14.52 11.95
CA ALA A 49 3.52 14.65 11.54
C ALA A 49 4.21 13.29 11.70
N GLY A 50 5.16 13.01 10.85
CA GLY A 50 6.00 11.83 10.92
C GLY A 50 7.46 12.19 10.69
N TRP A 51 8.37 11.48 11.32
CA TRP A 51 9.80 11.64 11.12
C TRP A 51 10.53 10.32 11.31
N GLY A 52 11.36 9.96 10.33
CA GLY A 52 12.11 8.71 10.32
C GLY A 52 13.60 8.90 10.13
N PHE A 53 14.33 7.93 10.68
CA PHE A 53 15.76 7.70 10.47
C PHE A 53 15.91 6.30 9.89
N PHE A 54 16.60 6.21 8.77
CA PHE A 54 16.71 5.00 7.97
C PHE A 54 18.16 4.73 7.65
N GLY A 55 18.50 3.47 7.50
CA GLY A 55 19.84 3.07 7.09
C GLY A 55 19.88 1.67 6.53
N PHE A 56 20.74 1.46 5.56
CA PHE A 56 21.01 0.14 5.01
C PHE A 56 22.52 -0.10 4.83
N GLY A 57 22.90 -1.37 4.75
CA GLY A 57 24.25 -1.79 4.42
C GLY A 57 24.26 -2.89 3.39
N ASN A 58 25.29 -2.88 2.55
CA ASN A 58 25.51 -3.82 1.43
C ASN A 58 24.38 -3.80 0.39
N SER A 59 23.85 -2.61 0.09
CA SER A 59 22.77 -2.47 -0.90
C SER A 59 23.14 -3.08 -2.25
N LEU A 60 22.20 -3.80 -2.85
CA LEU A 60 22.35 -4.37 -4.18
C LEU A 60 22.48 -3.31 -5.28
N TYR A 61 22.06 -2.08 -5.02
CA TYR A 61 22.04 -0.98 -5.98
C TYR A 61 23.35 -0.23 -6.13
N ALA A 62 24.23 -0.29 -5.17
CA ALA A 62 25.47 0.50 -5.16
C ALA A 62 26.47 0.09 -6.26
N ASN A 63 26.15 -0.88 -7.09
CA ASN A 63 26.94 -1.27 -8.27
C ASN A 63 26.56 -0.56 -9.58
N SER A 64 25.70 0.45 -9.57
CA SER A 64 25.37 1.19 -10.78
C SER A 64 26.54 2.11 -11.19
N HIS A 65 27.50 1.56 -11.95
CA HIS A 65 28.42 2.27 -12.84
C HIS A 65 29.40 3.33 -12.29
N ASP A 66 29.39 3.67 -11.02
CA ASP A 66 30.41 4.52 -10.45
C ASP A 66 31.47 3.67 -9.73
N GLU A 67 32.62 3.49 -10.37
CA GLU A 67 33.82 2.86 -9.80
C GLU A 67 34.32 3.60 -8.52
N VAL A 68 33.66 4.66 -8.11
CA VAL A 68 34.02 5.53 -7.00
C VAL A 68 33.26 5.26 -5.70
N GLN A 69 32.08 4.62 -5.77
CA GLN A 69 31.29 4.32 -4.57
C GLN A 69 31.62 2.94 -4.01
N GLN A 70 32.67 2.88 -3.18
CA GLN A 70 33.05 1.66 -2.44
C GLN A 70 32.21 1.44 -1.17
N ASP A 71 31.45 2.44 -0.73
CA ASP A 71 30.60 2.32 0.44
C ASP A 71 29.16 1.99 0.00
N LEU A 72 28.75 0.77 0.29
CA LEU A 72 27.43 0.22 -0.04
C LEU A 72 26.42 0.47 1.07
N SER A 73 26.77 1.29 2.04
CA SER A 73 25.94 1.65 3.18
C SER A 73 25.51 3.10 3.05
N ASP A 74 24.28 3.39 3.38
CA ASP A 74 23.76 4.76 3.40
C ASP A 74 22.77 4.98 4.53
N ASN A 75 22.59 6.25 4.90
CA ASN A 75 21.63 6.65 5.92
C ASN A 75 20.92 7.91 5.44
N TRP A 76 19.63 7.98 5.68
CA TRP A 76 18.83 9.16 5.36
C TRP A 76 17.81 9.46 6.46
N MET A 77 17.24 10.62 6.35
CA MET A 77 16.13 11.06 7.20
C MET A 77 15.03 11.63 6.32
N GLU A 78 13.82 11.41 6.72
CA GLU A 78 12.68 12.03 6.07
C GLU A 78 11.51 12.21 7.01
N GLY A 79 10.58 13.05 6.62
CA GLY A 79 9.38 13.25 7.38
C GLY A 79 8.40 14.18 6.70
N PHE A 80 7.24 14.30 7.31
CA PHE A 80 6.16 15.14 6.85
C PHE A 80 5.49 15.91 7.99
N VAL A 81 4.76 16.93 7.59
CA VAL A 81 3.78 17.64 8.43
C VAL A 81 2.52 17.84 7.60
N LYS A 82 1.38 17.36 8.10
CA LYS A 82 0.05 17.53 7.50
C LYS A 82 -0.86 18.27 8.47
N GLY A 83 -1.61 19.25 7.97
CA GLY A 83 -2.56 20.00 8.77
C GLY A 83 -3.76 20.43 7.98
N GLY A 84 -4.95 20.46 8.63
CA GLY A 84 -6.18 20.79 7.95
C GLY A 84 -7.39 20.81 8.88
N PHE A 85 -8.55 20.83 8.26
CA PHE A 85 -9.84 20.78 8.93
C PHE A 85 -10.71 19.71 8.29
N SER A 86 -11.42 18.95 9.10
CA SER A 86 -12.46 18.03 8.66
C SER A 86 -13.73 18.23 9.49
N GLY A 87 -14.86 17.77 8.97
CA GLY A 87 -16.08 17.85 9.74
C GLY A 87 -17.32 17.40 9.01
N THR A 88 -18.43 17.50 9.74
CA THR A 88 -19.77 17.15 9.26
C THR A 88 -20.75 18.28 9.51
N HIS A 89 -21.82 18.33 8.71
CA HIS A 89 -22.96 19.18 8.92
C HIS A 89 -24.27 18.41 8.68
N LYS A 90 -25.04 18.22 9.74
CA LYS A 90 -26.32 17.49 9.69
C LYS A 90 -27.41 18.33 9.06
N LEU A 91 -28.11 17.75 8.10
CA LEU A 91 -29.28 18.32 7.47
C LEU A 91 -30.53 17.75 8.14
N ASN A 92 -31.44 18.62 8.56
CA ASN A 92 -32.68 18.21 9.23
C ASN A 92 -33.52 17.25 8.35
N GLY A 93 -33.40 15.94 8.62
CA GLY A 93 -34.12 14.87 7.90
C GLY A 93 -33.64 14.59 6.47
N ALA A 94 -32.46 15.12 6.06
CA ALA A 94 -31.90 14.95 4.72
C ALA A 94 -30.45 14.40 4.72
N GLY A 95 -30.08 13.67 5.77
CA GLY A 95 -28.73 13.13 5.92
C GLY A 95 -27.73 14.18 6.42
N GLU A 96 -26.47 14.06 6.02
CA GLU A 96 -25.42 15.00 6.41
C GLU A 96 -24.39 15.20 5.30
N PHE A 97 -23.85 16.41 5.22
CA PHE A 97 -22.62 16.67 4.47
C PHE A 97 -21.39 16.41 5.33
N TYR A 98 -20.31 15.96 4.71
CA TYR A 98 -19.01 15.83 5.34
C TYR A 98 -17.91 16.26 4.37
N GLY A 99 -16.73 16.61 4.89
CA GLY A 99 -15.64 17.02 4.03
C GLY A 99 -14.38 17.33 4.80
N ALA A 100 -13.29 17.53 4.06
CA ALA A 100 -12.00 17.96 4.61
C ALA A 100 -11.24 18.84 3.63
N ILE A 101 -10.35 19.64 4.20
CA ILE A 101 -9.29 20.36 3.50
C ILE A 101 -8.01 20.25 4.33
N SER A 102 -6.92 19.79 3.72
CA SER A 102 -5.61 19.74 4.35
C SER A 102 -4.48 20.04 3.37
N GLY A 103 -3.33 20.44 3.91
CA GLY A 103 -2.07 20.53 3.20
C GLY A 103 -1.03 19.63 3.84
N VAL A 104 -0.08 19.13 3.05
CA VAL A 104 1.04 18.31 3.49
C VAL A 104 2.35 18.88 2.96
N GLY A 105 3.33 18.96 3.84
CA GLY A 105 4.73 19.28 3.50
C GLY A 105 5.63 18.10 3.82
N GLU A 106 6.50 17.72 2.89
CA GLU A 106 7.39 16.57 3.00
C GLU A 106 8.82 16.96 2.71
N ARG A 107 9.76 16.23 3.32
CA ARG A 107 11.18 16.41 3.07
C ARG A 107 11.98 15.15 3.30
N THR A 108 12.90 14.87 2.37
CA THR A 108 13.92 13.83 2.49
C THR A 108 15.31 14.48 2.49
N TYR A 109 16.18 13.98 3.36
CA TYR A 109 17.59 14.36 3.46
C TYR A 109 18.43 13.12 3.21
N ASN A 110 19.46 13.23 2.35
CA ASN A 110 20.36 12.12 2.01
C ASN A 110 19.59 10.87 1.54
N ALA A 111 18.78 11.00 0.52
CA ALA A 111 17.98 9.89 0.01
C ALA A 111 18.84 8.72 -0.48
N PRO A 112 18.37 7.47 -0.30
CA PRO A 112 19.13 6.29 -0.72
C PRO A 112 19.31 6.26 -2.24
N PRO A 113 20.53 6.03 -2.76
CA PRO A 113 20.72 5.75 -4.17
C PRO A 113 20.12 4.36 -4.53
N PRO A 114 19.57 4.15 -5.74
CA PRO A 114 19.37 5.08 -6.85
C PRO A 114 17.96 5.70 -6.85
N LEU A 115 17.18 5.52 -5.80
CA LEU A 115 15.74 5.73 -5.78
C LEU A 115 15.35 7.20 -5.82
N VAL A 116 16.26 8.09 -5.40
CA VAL A 116 15.96 9.51 -5.36
C VAL A 116 17.18 10.31 -5.79
N GLY A 117 16.96 11.31 -6.59
CA GLY A 117 18.01 12.24 -7.08
C GLY A 117 18.55 13.21 -6.02
N GLY A 118 18.65 12.82 -4.75
CA GLY A 118 19.13 13.65 -3.65
C GLY A 118 18.05 14.20 -2.73
N GLU A 119 18.36 15.29 -2.02
CA GLU A 119 17.39 15.95 -1.13
C GLU A 119 16.21 16.51 -1.92
N ALA A 120 15.01 16.19 -1.49
CA ALA A 120 13.77 16.68 -2.08
C ALA A 120 12.81 17.19 -1.01
N SER A 121 11.96 18.13 -1.39
CA SER A 121 10.89 18.63 -0.52
C SER A 121 9.73 19.17 -1.35
N SER A 122 8.53 18.98 -0.85
CA SER A 122 7.30 19.48 -1.46
C SER A 122 6.35 20.05 -0.42
N PHE A 123 5.39 20.82 -0.88
CA PHE A 123 4.20 21.22 -0.13
C PHE A 123 3.04 21.30 -1.10
N ASP A 124 1.94 20.61 -0.76
CA ASP A 124 0.76 20.58 -1.63
C ASP A 124 -0.54 20.37 -0.83
N VAL A 125 -1.68 20.48 -1.52
CA VAL A 125 -2.98 20.09 -0.99
C VAL A 125 -3.06 18.58 -0.95
N GLU A 126 -3.44 18.02 0.20
CA GLU A 126 -3.63 16.58 0.35
C GLU A 126 -5.11 16.21 0.33
N ASP A 127 -5.92 16.70 1.25
CA ASP A 127 -7.36 16.46 1.23
C ASP A 127 -8.08 17.72 0.71
N LEU A 128 -9.04 17.53 -0.20
CA LEU A 128 -9.97 18.56 -0.64
C LEU A 128 -11.21 17.88 -1.21
N TYR A 129 -12.14 17.51 -0.36
CA TYR A 129 -13.33 16.79 -0.78
C TYR A 129 -14.60 17.21 -0.05
N LEU A 130 -15.72 16.93 -0.69
CA LEU A 130 -17.06 17.05 -0.13
C LEU A 130 -17.84 15.76 -0.37
N GLY A 131 -18.50 15.27 0.65
CA GLY A 131 -19.39 14.14 0.59
C GLY A 131 -20.77 14.44 1.18
N TRP A 132 -21.72 13.55 0.87
CA TRP A 132 -23.04 13.51 1.46
C TRP A 132 -23.42 12.06 1.74
N ARG A 133 -24.01 11.83 2.92
CA ARG A 133 -24.55 10.52 3.30
C ARG A 133 -25.96 10.63 3.86
N SER A 134 -26.75 9.60 3.62
CA SER A 134 -28.20 9.64 3.86
C SER A 134 -28.61 9.64 5.33
N GLY A 135 -27.71 9.29 6.28
CA GLY A 135 -28.15 8.95 7.62
C GLY A 135 -29.14 7.79 7.60
N ASP A 136 -30.20 7.88 8.37
CA ASP A 136 -31.28 6.89 8.46
C ASP A 136 -32.56 7.27 7.65
N MET A 137 -32.51 8.37 6.87
CA MET A 137 -33.67 8.95 6.20
C MET A 137 -34.41 7.99 5.24
N LEU A 138 -33.75 6.98 4.72
CA LEU A 138 -34.34 6.04 3.77
C LEU A 138 -34.94 4.78 4.43
N GLY A 139 -34.71 4.59 5.75
CA GLY A 139 -35.14 3.36 6.45
C GLY A 139 -34.46 2.09 5.96
N LEU A 140 -33.37 2.19 5.20
CA LEU A 140 -32.56 1.08 4.68
C LEU A 140 -31.36 0.75 5.59
N GLY A 141 -31.19 1.51 6.67
CA GLY A 141 -30.05 1.49 7.57
C GLY A 141 -29.28 2.82 7.54
N GLU A 142 -28.43 3.01 8.53
CA GLU A 142 -27.62 4.23 8.65
C GLU A 142 -26.64 4.33 7.47
N ASN A 143 -26.61 5.52 6.84
CA ASN A 143 -25.74 5.81 5.68
C ASN A 143 -25.90 4.79 4.53
N ALA A 144 -27.14 4.39 4.23
CA ALA A 144 -27.46 3.49 3.11
C ALA A 144 -26.99 4.04 1.76
N LEU A 145 -26.94 5.37 1.61
CA LEU A 145 -26.31 6.06 0.49
C LEU A 145 -25.16 6.94 1.00
N ASP A 146 -24.03 6.91 0.28
CA ASP A 146 -22.87 7.75 0.54
C ASP A 146 -22.24 8.14 -0.80
N PHE A 147 -21.96 9.44 -0.98
CA PHE A 147 -21.33 9.99 -2.17
C PHE A 147 -20.23 10.97 -1.75
N VAL A 148 -19.06 10.84 -2.34
CA VAL A 148 -17.94 11.75 -2.11
C VAL A 148 -17.26 12.13 -3.42
N VAL A 149 -16.77 13.36 -3.52
CA VAL A 149 -16.06 13.88 -4.68
C VAL A 149 -14.93 14.81 -4.24
N GLY A 150 -13.80 14.75 -4.93
CA GLY A 150 -12.61 15.59 -4.72
C GLY A 150 -11.35 14.77 -4.43
N ARG A 151 -10.34 15.45 -3.87
CA ARG A 151 -9.10 14.80 -3.41
C ARG A 151 -9.38 14.04 -2.12
N THR A 152 -9.48 12.73 -2.20
CA THR A 152 -9.76 11.85 -1.06
C THR A 152 -9.13 10.48 -1.26
N GLN A 153 -8.99 9.74 -0.19
CA GLN A 153 -8.44 8.39 -0.21
C GLN A 153 -9.50 7.37 -0.65
N TYR A 154 -9.03 6.28 -1.25
CA TYR A 154 -9.82 5.10 -1.54
C TYR A 154 -8.94 3.85 -1.47
N LYS A 155 -9.48 2.79 -0.90
CA LYS A 155 -8.81 1.49 -0.83
C LYS A 155 -9.79 0.38 -1.22
N LEU A 156 -9.34 -0.54 -2.07
CA LEU A 156 -10.10 -1.71 -2.49
C LEU A 156 -9.66 -2.94 -1.71
N GLY A 157 -10.56 -3.51 -0.90
CA GLY A 157 -10.24 -4.67 -0.06
C GLY A 157 -9.02 -4.42 0.82
N HIS A 158 -8.04 -5.31 0.77
CA HIS A 158 -6.76 -5.19 1.48
C HIS A 158 -5.66 -4.50 0.64
N GLY A 159 -6.02 -3.81 -0.46
CA GLY A 159 -5.09 -2.97 -1.20
C GLY A 159 -4.16 -3.71 -2.18
N MET A 160 -4.49 -4.92 -2.60
CA MET A 160 -3.71 -5.65 -3.59
C MET A 160 -3.65 -4.92 -4.95
N LEU A 161 -4.75 -4.28 -5.38
CA LEU A 161 -4.84 -3.56 -6.65
C LEU A 161 -4.87 -2.05 -6.48
N ILE A 162 -5.65 -1.55 -5.51
CA ILE A 162 -5.82 -0.13 -5.24
C ILE A 162 -5.74 0.08 -3.74
N TYR A 163 -4.75 0.86 -3.30
CA TYR A 163 -4.55 1.17 -1.89
C TYR A 163 -4.66 2.67 -1.61
N ASP A 164 -3.87 3.47 -2.29
CA ASP A 164 -3.92 4.93 -2.21
C ASP A 164 -3.68 5.59 -3.57
N GLY A 165 -3.93 6.89 -3.64
CA GLY A 165 -3.84 7.67 -4.85
C GLY A 165 -2.61 8.57 -4.93
N GLY A 166 -1.83 8.70 -3.86
CA GLY A 166 -0.64 9.55 -3.83
C GLY A 166 0.62 8.82 -4.29
N SER A 167 1.54 9.55 -4.91
CA SER A 167 2.90 9.09 -5.19
C SER A 167 3.89 9.96 -4.47
N GLU A 168 4.91 9.37 -3.89
CA GLU A 168 5.91 10.00 -3.03
C GLU A 168 7.33 9.65 -3.49
N GLY A 169 8.34 10.21 -2.79
CA GLY A 169 9.71 10.13 -3.25
C GLY A 169 10.00 11.08 -4.41
N GLY A 170 10.98 10.78 -5.25
CA GLY A 170 11.36 11.58 -6.41
C GLY A 170 11.53 13.07 -6.08
N SER A 171 10.92 13.93 -6.87
CA SER A 171 10.93 15.38 -6.68
C SER A 171 10.12 15.86 -5.46
N ARG A 172 9.27 15.03 -4.88
CA ARG A 172 8.42 15.41 -3.73
C ARG A 172 9.10 15.18 -2.38
N GLY A 173 9.98 14.21 -2.27
CA GLY A 173 10.48 13.72 -0.97
C GLY A 173 9.50 12.79 -0.28
N GLY A 174 9.79 12.42 0.97
CA GLY A 174 8.93 11.50 1.73
C GLY A 174 8.91 10.09 1.17
N PHE A 175 10.05 9.57 0.75
CA PHE A 175 10.15 8.29 0.06
C PHE A 175 9.51 7.13 0.84
N TRP A 176 9.81 7.01 2.13
CA TRP A 176 9.23 5.99 3.00
C TRP A 176 8.10 6.56 3.87
N SER A 177 8.29 7.78 4.39
CA SER A 177 7.37 8.40 5.36
C SER A 177 6.16 9.06 4.73
N GLY A 178 5.95 8.89 3.44
CA GLY A 178 4.99 9.64 2.68
C GLY A 178 3.57 9.71 3.25
N ALA A 179 3.01 10.91 3.24
CA ALA A 179 1.69 11.22 3.76
C ALA A 179 0.67 11.56 2.67
N ARG A 180 1.05 11.41 1.40
CA ARG A 180 0.19 11.67 0.23
C ARG A 180 -0.53 10.39 -0.17
N LYS A 181 -1.82 10.31 0.13
CA LYS A 181 -2.65 9.12 -0.09
C LYS A 181 -3.90 9.41 -0.88
N ALA A 182 -4.26 10.69 -0.95
CA ALA A 182 -5.44 11.11 -1.68
C ALA A 182 -5.19 11.03 -3.19
N PHE A 183 -6.18 10.53 -3.90
CA PHE A 183 -6.26 10.66 -5.35
C PHE A 183 -6.29 12.14 -5.75
N GLU A 184 -5.71 12.50 -6.88
CA GLU A 184 -5.82 13.85 -7.42
C GLU A 184 -7.29 14.24 -7.61
N PHE A 185 -8.07 13.28 -8.10
CA PHE A 185 -9.53 13.39 -8.12
C PHE A 185 -10.18 12.02 -7.93
N ALA A 186 -11.18 11.96 -7.06
CA ALA A 186 -12.03 10.79 -6.88
C ALA A 186 -13.51 11.18 -6.92
N ALA A 187 -14.33 10.31 -7.48
CA ALA A 187 -15.79 10.37 -7.36
C ALA A 187 -16.29 8.98 -7.00
N ILE A 188 -16.86 8.82 -5.80
CA ILE A 188 -17.24 7.53 -5.24
C ILE A 188 -18.69 7.58 -4.79
N GLY A 189 -19.48 6.61 -5.22
CA GLY A 189 -20.87 6.42 -4.77
C GLY A 189 -21.03 5.02 -4.17
N ARG A 190 -21.62 4.95 -2.97
CA ARG A 190 -21.88 3.71 -2.24
C ARG A 190 -23.37 3.53 -1.97
N VAL A 191 -23.82 2.30 -2.12
CA VAL A 191 -25.16 1.87 -1.71
C VAL A 191 -24.99 0.65 -0.79
N LYS A 192 -25.48 0.77 0.44
CA LYS A 192 -25.46 -0.31 1.43
C LYS A 192 -26.89 -0.79 1.72
N ALA A 193 -27.13 -2.09 1.56
CA ALA A 193 -28.44 -2.72 1.81
C ALA A 193 -28.25 -4.04 2.57
N GLY A 194 -28.44 -4.01 3.88
CA GLY A 194 -28.17 -5.16 4.75
C GLY A 194 -26.71 -5.60 4.66
N PRO A 195 -26.42 -6.86 4.30
CA PRO A 195 -25.06 -7.38 4.20
C PRO A 195 -24.34 -6.97 2.90
N THR A 196 -25.02 -6.30 1.98
CA THR A 196 -24.48 -5.99 0.65
C THR A 196 -24.08 -4.53 0.55
N THR A 197 -22.88 -4.28 0.08
CA THR A 197 -22.38 -2.95 -0.32
C THR A 197 -22.05 -2.98 -1.81
N ILE A 198 -22.53 -1.99 -2.56
CA ILE A 198 -22.18 -1.75 -3.95
C ILE A 198 -21.53 -0.36 -4.02
N GLU A 199 -20.38 -0.29 -4.66
CA GLU A 199 -19.67 0.96 -4.92
C GLU A 199 -19.48 1.14 -6.41
N ALA A 200 -19.61 2.37 -6.88
CA ALA A 200 -19.12 2.78 -8.19
C ALA A 200 -18.15 3.95 -7.99
N PHE A 201 -17.02 3.91 -8.69
CA PHE A 201 -15.98 4.91 -8.49
C PHE A 201 -15.29 5.32 -9.80
N TYR A 202 -14.77 6.52 -9.79
CA TYR A 202 -13.75 7.05 -10.69
C TYR A 202 -12.60 7.56 -9.83
N LEU A 203 -11.37 7.20 -10.16
CA LEU A 203 -10.15 7.55 -9.44
C LEU A 203 -9.09 8.01 -10.44
N ASP A 204 -8.47 9.15 -10.16
CA ASP A 204 -7.37 9.75 -10.92
C ASP A 204 -6.18 9.87 -9.97
N ARG A 205 -5.04 9.26 -10.30
CA ARG A 205 -3.90 9.16 -9.38
C ARG A 205 -3.10 10.46 -9.34
N ASP A 206 -2.64 10.85 -8.17
CA ASP A 206 -1.68 11.95 -7.98
C ASP A 206 -0.24 11.43 -8.19
N GLU A 207 0.15 11.27 -9.45
CA GLU A 207 1.46 10.72 -9.83
C GLU A 207 2.58 11.76 -9.66
N LEU A 208 3.83 11.27 -9.59
CA LEU A 208 5.01 12.16 -9.61
C LEU A 208 5.09 12.88 -10.96
N PRO A 209 5.37 14.20 -10.97
CA PRO A 209 5.43 14.97 -12.22
C PRO A 209 6.40 14.41 -13.27
N GLU A 210 7.50 13.80 -12.82
CA GLU A 210 8.52 13.20 -13.69
C GLU A 210 8.11 11.86 -14.30
N SER A 211 7.07 11.23 -13.80
CA SER A 211 6.58 9.92 -14.24
C SER A 211 5.07 9.87 -14.42
N ASP A 212 4.45 11.04 -14.60
CA ASP A 212 3.00 11.18 -14.80
C ASP A 212 2.55 10.44 -16.06
N SER A 213 1.86 9.34 -15.84
CA SER A 213 1.23 8.52 -16.88
C SER A 213 -0.24 8.88 -17.10
N SER A 214 -0.77 9.85 -16.36
CA SER A 214 -2.21 10.21 -16.34
C SER A 214 -3.09 8.99 -16.12
N SER A 215 -2.65 8.09 -15.23
CA SER A 215 -3.38 6.85 -14.95
C SER A 215 -4.65 7.15 -14.17
N ALA A 216 -5.78 6.74 -14.73
CA ALA A 216 -7.09 6.82 -14.07
C ALA A 216 -7.87 5.52 -14.24
N THR A 217 -8.81 5.27 -13.34
CA THR A 217 -9.67 4.09 -13.42
C THR A 217 -11.10 4.41 -13.01
N TYR A 218 -12.04 3.71 -13.60
CA TYR A 218 -13.41 3.63 -13.12
C TYR A 218 -13.79 2.17 -12.87
N GLY A 219 -14.66 1.95 -11.89
CA GLY A 219 -15.01 0.58 -11.54
C GLY A 219 -16.28 0.45 -10.73
N VAL A 220 -16.64 -0.81 -10.54
CA VAL A 220 -17.76 -1.22 -9.68
C VAL A 220 -17.24 -2.31 -8.74
N ASN A 221 -17.50 -2.14 -7.45
CA ASN A 221 -17.19 -3.11 -6.40
C ASN A 221 -18.49 -3.60 -5.75
N LEU A 222 -18.60 -4.91 -5.56
CA LEU A 222 -19.68 -5.56 -4.84
C LEU A 222 -19.06 -6.31 -3.66
N GLU A 223 -19.56 -6.07 -2.44
CA GLU A 223 -19.19 -6.81 -1.25
C GLU A 223 -20.43 -7.37 -0.56
N TYR A 224 -20.32 -8.60 -0.07
CA TYR A 224 -21.32 -9.29 0.72
C TYR A 224 -20.70 -9.77 2.04
N SER A 225 -21.04 -9.08 3.15
CA SER A 225 -20.55 -9.37 4.50
C SER A 225 -21.68 -9.90 5.35
N TRP A 226 -21.75 -11.24 5.54
CA TRP A 226 -22.83 -11.82 6.35
C TRP A 226 -22.59 -11.78 7.87
N ASN A 227 -21.38 -11.40 8.27
CA ASN A 227 -20.99 -10.98 9.62
C ASN A 227 -19.66 -10.21 9.55
N GLU A 228 -19.16 -9.76 10.69
CA GLU A 228 -17.91 -8.97 10.80
C GLU A 228 -16.66 -9.72 10.34
N ASP A 229 -16.67 -11.06 10.43
CA ASP A 229 -15.51 -11.92 10.15
C ASP A 229 -15.55 -12.54 8.75
N ASN A 230 -16.59 -12.29 7.96
CA ASN A 230 -16.77 -13.01 6.70
C ASN A 230 -17.32 -12.11 5.59
N THR A 231 -16.49 -11.89 4.57
CA THR A 231 -16.79 -11.05 3.40
C THR A 231 -16.40 -11.75 2.11
N LEU A 232 -17.26 -11.66 1.11
CA LEU A 232 -16.92 -11.93 -0.28
C LEU A 232 -16.98 -10.63 -1.06
N GLY A 233 -16.00 -10.41 -1.95
CA GLY A 233 -15.93 -9.24 -2.80
C GLY A 233 -15.72 -9.61 -4.26
N ALA A 234 -16.29 -8.81 -5.17
CA ALA A 234 -16.05 -8.88 -6.60
C ALA A 234 -15.96 -7.47 -7.17
N THR A 235 -14.93 -7.20 -7.95
CA THR A 235 -14.71 -5.88 -8.54
C THR A 235 -14.40 -6.01 -10.03
N TYR A 236 -14.89 -5.06 -10.80
CA TYR A 236 -14.46 -4.82 -12.17
C TYR A 236 -13.97 -3.38 -12.27
N THR A 237 -12.80 -3.18 -12.91
CA THR A 237 -12.27 -1.86 -13.22
C THR A 237 -11.79 -1.80 -14.67
N SER A 238 -11.90 -0.60 -15.27
CA SER A 238 -11.30 -0.30 -16.56
C SER A 238 -10.40 0.93 -16.42
N TRP A 239 -9.25 0.88 -17.05
CA TRP A 239 -8.13 1.80 -16.85
C TRP A 239 -7.85 2.63 -18.08
N THR A 240 -7.34 3.82 -17.86
CA THR A 240 -6.78 4.70 -18.89
C THR A 240 -5.39 5.16 -18.48
N ALA A 241 -4.50 5.37 -19.45
CA ALA A 241 -3.17 5.93 -19.23
C ALA A 241 -2.66 6.59 -20.50
N ASN A 242 -1.58 7.37 -20.40
CA ASN A 242 -0.86 7.89 -21.55
C ASN A 242 0.25 6.93 -22.02
N GLY A 243 1.04 7.35 -23.01
CA GLY A 243 2.08 6.52 -23.63
C GLY A 243 3.25 6.12 -22.71
N LEU A 244 3.29 6.55 -21.43
CA LEU A 244 4.26 6.06 -20.45
C LEU A 244 3.84 4.71 -19.86
N ARG A 245 2.54 4.38 -19.93
CA ARG A 245 1.97 3.09 -19.48
C ARG A 245 0.98 2.56 -20.55
N PRO A 246 1.45 2.24 -21.76
CA PRO A 246 0.55 1.89 -22.87
C PRO A 246 -0.24 0.60 -22.61
N GLU A 247 0.29 -0.33 -21.84
CA GLU A 247 -0.39 -1.58 -21.46
C GLU A 247 -1.58 -1.33 -20.53
N ARG A 248 -1.59 -0.19 -19.83
CA ARG A 248 -2.64 0.20 -18.90
C ARG A 248 -3.77 0.96 -19.57
N ASP A 249 -3.54 1.55 -20.75
CA ASP A 249 -4.60 2.23 -21.50
C ASP A 249 -5.54 1.23 -22.18
N GLY A 250 -6.78 1.15 -21.69
CA GLY A 250 -7.77 0.15 -22.09
C GLY A 250 -7.71 -1.16 -21.31
N LEU A 251 -6.94 -1.23 -20.22
CA LEU A 251 -6.85 -2.42 -19.39
C LEU A 251 -8.13 -2.65 -18.61
N ASP A 252 -8.70 -3.84 -18.69
CA ASP A 252 -9.81 -4.33 -17.88
C ASP A 252 -9.29 -5.29 -16.81
N VAL A 253 -9.76 -5.11 -15.56
CA VAL A 253 -9.35 -5.93 -14.42
C VAL A 253 -10.56 -6.48 -13.69
N TRP A 254 -10.56 -7.80 -13.48
CA TRP A 254 -11.49 -8.49 -12.61
C TRP A 254 -10.78 -8.92 -11.32
N ASN A 255 -11.42 -8.66 -10.18
CA ASN A 255 -10.88 -9.06 -8.88
C ASN A 255 -11.95 -9.78 -8.06
N LEU A 256 -11.57 -10.91 -7.47
CA LEU A 256 -12.42 -11.70 -6.57
C LEU A 256 -11.72 -11.85 -5.22
N ARG A 257 -12.44 -11.61 -4.12
CA ARG A 257 -11.92 -11.63 -2.75
C ARG A 257 -12.79 -12.46 -1.82
N ALA A 258 -12.14 -13.13 -0.87
CA ALA A 258 -12.81 -13.81 0.24
C ALA A 258 -11.98 -13.65 1.52
N TYR A 259 -12.57 -13.05 2.53
CA TYR A 259 -12.02 -12.93 3.88
C TYR A 259 -12.92 -13.71 4.82
N LEU A 260 -12.42 -14.77 5.43
CA LEU A 260 -13.26 -15.80 6.05
C LEU A 260 -12.75 -16.25 7.42
N THR A 261 -13.67 -16.36 8.36
CA THR A 261 -13.57 -17.16 9.58
C THR A 261 -14.66 -18.22 9.55
N PRO A 262 -14.51 -19.28 8.73
CA PRO A 262 -15.62 -20.12 8.28
C PRO A 262 -16.17 -21.05 9.33
N ILE A 263 -15.44 -21.27 10.43
CA ILE A 263 -15.84 -22.21 11.49
C ILE A 263 -16.21 -21.42 12.74
N PRO A 264 -17.51 -21.21 13.04
CA PRO A 264 -17.95 -20.37 14.16
C PRO A 264 -17.45 -20.82 15.54
N SER A 265 -17.17 -22.11 15.72
CA SER A 265 -16.60 -22.68 16.95
C SER A 265 -15.07 -22.58 16.99
N LEU A 266 -14.41 -22.12 15.92
CA LEU A 266 -12.96 -22.02 15.79
C LEU A 266 -12.58 -20.65 15.22
N LYS A 267 -12.99 -19.58 15.92
CA LYS A 267 -12.71 -18.19 15.51
C LYS A 267 -11.21 -17.86 15.43
N ALA A 268 -10.37 -18.69 15.99
CA ALA A 268 -8.92 -18.57 15.88
C ALA A 268 -8.39 -18.76 14.44
N LEU A 269 -9.14 -19.45 13.59
CA LEU A 269 -8.73 -19.81 12.23
C LEU A 269 -9.34 -18.83 11.21
N SER A 270 -8.50 -18.14 10.46
CA SER A 270 -8.91 -17.23 9.38
C SER A 270 -8.29 -17.62 8.05
N PHE A 271 -8.95 -17.24 6.95
CA PHE A 271 -8.49 -17.41 5.59
C PHE A 271 -8.70 -16.12 4.80
N GLU A 272 -7.74 -15.81 3.94
CA GLU A 272 -7.87 -14.77 2.92
C GLU A 272 -7.54 -15.39 1.56
N LEU A 273 -8.35 -15.09 0.57
CA LEU A 273 -8.14 -15.49 -0.82
C LEU A 273 -8.43 -14.28 -1.69
N GLU A 274 -7.54 -14.02 -2.64
CA GLU A 274 -7.74 -12.97 -3.62
C GLU A 274 -7.18 -13.41 -4.98
N TYR A 275 -7.91 -13.10 -6.04
CA TYR A 275 -7.54 -13.38 -7.42
C TYR A 275 -7.82 -12.15 -8.28
N ALA A 276 -6.88 -11.78 -9.11
CA ALA A 276 -7.03 -10.73 -10.11
C ALA A 276 -6.70 -11.27 -11.51
N LYS A 277 -7.47 -10.80 -12.50
CA LYS A 277 -7.24 -11.06 -13.93
C LYS A 277 -7.18 -9.72 -14.64
N GLU A 278 -6.12 -9.51 -15.40
CA GLU A 278 -5.86 -8.36 -16.24
C GLU A 278 -5.98 -8.76 -17.70
N ASP A 279 -6.67 -7.96 -18.50
CA ASP A 279 -6.82 -8.18 -19.95
C ASP A 279 -6.83 -6.83 -20.69
N ASN A 280 -5.90 -6.65 -21.59
CA ASN A 280 -5.87 -5.53 -22.54
C ASN A 280 -5.70 -6.06 -23.97
N GLY A 281 -6.60 -6.95 -24.38
CA GLY A 281 -6.66 -7.50 -25.75
C GLY A 281 -5.36 -8.17 -26.18
N ASP A 282 -4.67 -7.58 -27.14
CA ASP A 282 -3.43 -8.14 -27.67
C ASP A 282 -2.17 -7.65 -26.92
N LEU A 283 -2.31 -6.70 -26.00
CA LEU A 283 -1.18 -6.06 -25.31
C LEU A 283 -0.80 -6.79 -24.03
N LEU A 284 -1.76 -7.07 -23.17
CA LEU A 284 -1.54 -7.67 -21.86
C LEU A 284 -2.62 -8.71 -21.53
N ASP A 285 -2.21 -9.83 -20.94
CA ASP A 285 -3.11 -10.90 -20.46
C ASP A 285 -2.43 -11.58 -19.28
N SER A 286 -2.71 -11.13 -18.06
CA SER A 286 -2.01 -11.55 -16.84
C SER A 286 -2.95 -11.87 -15.70
N SER A 287 -2.46 -12.61 -14.71
CA SER A 287 -3.18 -12.85 -13.47
C SER A 287 -2.27 -12.82 -12.23
N ALA A 288 -2.91 -12.57 -11.08
CA ALA A 288 -2.27 -12.73 -9.79
C ALA A 288 -3.25 -13.34 -8.80
N TRP A 289 -2.72 -14.06 -7.80
CA TRP A 289 -3.54 -14.59 -6.72
C TRP A 289 -2.74 -14.76 -5.44
N ASN A 290 -3.44 -14.75 -4.33
CA ASN A 290 -2.87 -15.10 -3.05
C ASN A 290 -3.83 -15.91 -2.19
N ALA A 291 -3.26 -16.68 -1.26
CA ALA A 291 -3.98 -17.41 -0.23
C ALA A 291 -3.24 -17.25 1.10
N LEU A 292 -3.98 -16.86 2.14
CA LEU A 292 -3.47 -16.77 3.50
C LEU A 292 -4.29 -17.65 4.43
N VAL A 293 -3.60 -18.34 5.34
CA VAL A 293 -4.19 -18.99 6.51
C VAL A 293 -3.59 -18.37 7.77
N GLY A 294 -4.44 -17.97 8.72
CA GLY A 294 -4.05 -17.37 9.99
C GLY A 294 -4.59 -18.16 11.18
N TRP A 295 -3.80 -18.23 12.24
CA TRP A 295 -4.19 -18.85 13.49
C TRP A 295 -3.88 -17.94 14.68
N GLN A 296 -4.93 -17.50 15.39
CA GLN A 296 -4.82 -16.72 16.61
C GLN A 296 -4.69 -17.65 17.81
N LEU A 297 -3.62 -17.52 18.58
CA LEU A 297 -3.42 -18.31 19.80
C LEU A 297 -4.02 -17.62 21.03
N GLU A 298 -4.71 -18.39 21.87
CA GLU A 298 -5.24 -17.95 23.16
C GLU A 298 -4.16 -18.03 24.25
N SER A 299 -3.21 -17.12 24.22
CA SER A 299 -2.12 -17.03 25.20
C SER A 299 -1.88 -15.58 25.66
N ALA A 300 -0.96 -15.36 26.60
CA ALA A 300 -0.75 -14.06 27.25
C ALA A 300 -0.48 -12.90 26.26
N TRP A 301 0.17 -13.15 25.14
CA TRP A 301 0.50 -12.13 24.13
C TRP A 301 -0.37 -12.24 22.88
N LYS A 302 -1.37 -13.12 22.91
CA LYS A 302 -2.29 -13.38 21.80
C LYS A 302 -1.57 -13.45 20.44
N PRO A 303 -0.53 -14.32 20.28
CA PRO A 303 0.21 -14.35 19.03
C PRO A 303 -0.67 -14.90 17.90
N LYS A 304 -0.60 -14.23 16.74
CA LYS A 304 -1.19 -14.69 15.48
C LYS A 304 -0.05 -15.21 14.61
N ILE A 305 -0.18 -16.44 14.15
CA ILE A 305 0.72 -17.04 13.15
C ILE A 305 -0.03 -17.09 11.84
N SER A 306 0.55 -16.62 10.76
CA SER A 306 -0.03 -16.73 9.43
C SER A 306 0.98 -17.20 8.40
N TYR A 307 0.48 -17.86 7.38
CA TYR A 307 1.21 -18.21 6.18
C TYR A 307 0.44 -17.67 4.97
N ARG A 308 1.14 -16.98 4.07
CA ARG A 308 0.65 -16.51 2.78
C ARG A 308 1.50 -17.08 1.67
N TYR A 309 0.84 -17.51 0.61
CA TYR A 309 1.43 -17.82 -0.68
C TYR A 309 0.83 -16.87 -1.71
N ALA A 310 1.66 -16.15 -2.45
CA ALA A 310 1.23 -15.21 -3.48
C ALA A 310 1.98 -15.48 -4.78
N VAL A 311 1.27 -15.34 -5.90
CA VAL A 311 1.81 -15.46 -7.26
C VAL A 311 1.36 -14.26 -8.08
N PHE A 312 2.30 -13.58 -8.68
CA PHE A 312 2.10 -12.52 -9.65
C PHE A 312 2.80 -12.98 -10.94
N GLU A 313 2.03 -13.22 -12.00
CA GLU A 313 2.55 -13.77 -13.26
C GLU A 313 3.71 -12.94 -13.82
N GLY A 314 4.65 -13.64 -14.46
CA GLY A 314 5.77 -13.08 -15.22
C GLY A 314 5.56 -13.26 -16.72
N ASP A 315 6.17 -12.38 -17.50
CA ASP A 315 6.11 -12.46 -18.96
C ASP A 315 6.80 -13.71 -19.51
N ASP A 316 6.18 -14.39 -20.49
CA ASP A 316 6.86 -15.41 -21.31
C ASP A 316 7.38 -14.75 -22.60
N PRO A 317 8.68 -14.51 -22.74
CA PRO A 317 9.25 -13.83 -23.92
C PRO A 317 9.07 -14.62 -25.23
N ASN A 318 8.48 -15.81 -25.21
CA ASN A 318 8.15 -16.59 -26.40
C ASN A 318 6.73 -16.34 -26.90
N THR A 319 5.90 -15.62 -26.16
CA THR A 319 4.56 -15.18 -26.57
C THR A 319 4.59 -13.78 -27.17
N LEU A 320 3.47 -13.33 -27.72
CA LEU A 320 3.34 -11.99 -28.31
C LEU A 320 2.70 -10.99 -27.33
N LYS A 321 1.98 -11.50 -26.34
CA LYS A 321 1.35 -10.69 -25.29
C LYS A 321 2.32 -10.54 -24.12
N ASN A 322 2.23 -9.43 -23.43
CA ASN A 322 2.83 -9.29 -22.12
C ASN A 322 1.98 -10.05 -21.09
N GLU A 323 2.58 -10.97 -20.36
CA GLU A 323 1.93 -11.76 -19.31
C GLU A 323 2.40 -11.34 -17.90
N ALA A 324 3.28 -10.34 -17.79
CA ALA A 324 3.68 -9.79 -16.51
C ALA A 324 2.53 -9.02 -15.86
N PHE A 325 2.19 -9.41 -14.64
CA PHE A 325 1.14 -8.73 -13.86
C PHE A 325 1.52 -7.28 -13.59
N ASP A 326 0.61 -6.34 -13.84
CA ASP A 326 0.77 -4.94 -13.45
C ASP A 326 0.28 -4.79 -12.00
N GLY A 327 1.17 -4.47 -11.06
CA GLY A 327 0.80 -4.25 -9.67
C GLY A 327 -0.17 -3.09 -9.44
N LEU A 328 -0.50 -2.33 -10.47
CA LEU A 328 -1.41 -1.18 -10.46
C LEU A 328 -1.05 -0.16 -9.36
N TRP A 329 -1.99 0.13 -8.46
CA TRP A 329 -1.81 1.05 -7.33
C TRP A 329 -1.81 0.26 -6.01
N THR A 330 -1.10 -0.87 -6.00
CA THR A 330 -0.90 -1.69 -4.80
C THR A 330 -0.28 -0.88 -3.68
N GLY A 331 -0.59 -1.21 -2.43
CA GLY A 331 -0.03 -0.52 -1.30
C GLY A 331 0.06 -1.38 -0.05
N PHE A 332 0.84 -0.92 0.88
CA PHE A 332 1.10 -1.54 2.15
C PHE A 332 -0.04 -1.22 3.15
N TYR A 333 -0.81 -2.21 3.61
CA TYR A 333 -1.92 -1.97 4.55
C TYR A 333 -1.66 -2.54 5.96
N ASP A 334 -0.74 -3.46 6.11
CA ASP A 334 -0.28 -4.05 7.37
C ASP A 334 1.12 -4.61 7.14
N TRP A 335 1.96 -4.69 8.16
CA TRP A 335 3.32 -5.19 8.06
C TRP A 335 3.39 -6.46 7.22
N GLY A 336 4.21 -6.43 6.18
CA GLY A 336 4.42 -7.54 5.25
C GLY A 336 3.30 -7.84 4.27
N THR A 337 2.28 -6.99 4.14
CA THR A 337 1.17 -7.22 3.19
C THR A 337 1.32 -6.33 1.97
N TRP A 338 1.33 -6.95 0.78
CA TRP A 338 1.58 -6.38 -0.55
C TRP A 338 2.93 -5.69 -0.70
N TRP A 339 3.58 -5.39 0.39
CA TRP A 339 4.98 -5.09 0.49
C TRP A 339 5.74 -6.41 0.63
N GLN A 340 6.65 -6.67 -0.24
CA GLN A 340 7.38 -7.93 -0.30
C GLN A 340 8.69 -7.81 0.50
N GLY A 341 8.57 -7.44 1.80
CA GLY A 341 9.68 -7.21 2.71
C GLY A 341 10.22 -5.78 2.68
N GLU A 342 10.84 -5.37 3.76
CA GLU A 342 11.43 -4.04 3.95
C GLU A 342 12.65 -3.78 3.06
N ILE A 343 13.29 -4.86 2.58
CA ILE A 343 14.40 -4.81 1.64
C ILE A 343 13.93 -5.20 0.26
N GLY A 344 13.36 -6.39 0.10
CA GLY A 344 12.93 -6.89 -1.19
C GLY A 344 11.90 -5.99 -1.85
N GLY A 345 10.76 -5.78 -1.22
CA GLY A 345 9.65 -5.00 -1.74
C GLY A 345 9.93 -3.52 -1.86
N GLU A 346 10.77 -2.97 -0.97
CA GLU A 346 11.12 -1.56 -1.00
C GLU A 346 12.12 -1.23 -2.11
N TYR A 347 13.11 -2.08 -2.33
CA TYR A 347 14.27 -1.69 -3.13
C TYR A 347 14.38 -2.39 -4.48
N PHE A 348 13.82 -3.59 -4.70
CA PHE A 348 14.08 -4.32 -5.94
C PHE A 348 13.03 -5.33 -6.40
N LEU A 349 11.98 -5.60 -5.63
CA LEU A 349 10.86 -6.44 -6.04
C LEU A 349 9.61 -5.59 -6.30
N SER A 350 8.68 -6.17 -7.02
CA SER A 350 7.34 -5.65 -7.21
C SER A 350 6.35 -6.80 -7.25
N ASN A 351 5.07 -6.49 -7.20
CA ASN A 351 3.99 -7.46 -7.44
C ASN A 351 3.88 -7.79 -8.94
N SER A 352 4.97 -8.30 -9.54
CA SER A 352 5.09 -8.71 -10.94
C SER A 352 6.21 -9.73 -11.07
N ASN A 353 6.00 -10.79 -11.82
CA ASN A 353 6.97 -11.88 -11.99
C ASN A 353 7.51 -12.42 -10.66
N LEU A 354 6.63 -12.63 -9.70
CA LEU A 354 7.01 -12.93 -8.32
C LEU A 354 6.16 -14.04 -7.72
N ILE A 355 6.81 -15.02 -7.13
CA ILE A 355 6.22 -15.98 -6.19
C ILE A 355 6.78 -15.65 -4.80
N SER A 356 5.89 -15.40 -3.83
CA SER A 356 6.26 -15.06 -2.46
C SER A 356 5.64 -16.04 -1.48
N ASN A 357 6.49 -16.64 -0.64
CA ASN A 357 6.08 -17.35 0.56
C ASN A 357 6.33 -16.45 1.77
N GLN A 358 5.33 -16.24 2.61
CA GLN A 358 5.44 -15.42 3.80
C GLN A 358 4.96 -16.18 5.03
N VAL A 359 5.81 -16.26 6.04
CA VAL A 359 5.40 -16.69 7.39
C VAL A 359 5.51 -15.51 8.34
N ARG A 360 4.43 -15.15 8.98
CA ARG A 360 4.41 -14.05 9.95
C ARG A 360 3.99 -14.55 11.33
N VAL A 361 4.66 -14.04 12.35
CA VAL A 361 4.25 -14.16 13.75
C VAL A 361 4.10 -12.75 14.29
N HIS A 362 2.88 -12.35 14.65
CA HIS A 362 2.57 -11.07 15.29
C HIS A 362 2.11 -11.32 16.72
N ALA A 363 2.52 -10.50 17.67
CA ALA A 363 2.13 -10.58 19.07
C ALA A 363 1.90 -9.19 19.67
N LYS A 364 0.98 -9.10 20.63
CA LYS A 364 0.72 -7.90 21.43
C LYS A 364 1.07 -8.19 22.90
N PRO A 365 2.33 -7.94 23.34
CA PRO A 365 2.76 -8.14 24.74
C PRO A 365 1.93 -7.36 25.75
N ASN A 366 1.44 -6.19 25.36
CA ASN A 366 0.49 -5.36 26.08
C ASN A 366 -0.30 -4.48 25.07
N GLU A 367 -1.19 -3.62 25.58
CA GLU A 367 -2.05 -2.76 24.75
C GLU A 367 -1.27 -1.68 23.96
N SER A 368 -0.07 -1.32 24.43
CA SER A 368 0.75 -0.27 23.82
C SER A 368 1.85 -0.82 22.89
N ILE A 369 2.06 -2.13 22.84
CA ILE A 369 3.15 -2.71 22.05
C ILE A 369 2.59 -3.81 21.15
N GLY A 370 2.78 -3.62 19.83
CA GLY A 370 2.69 -4.64 18.80
C GLY A 370 4.08 -5.00 18.30
N THR A 371 4.36 -6.27 18.06
CA THR A 371 5.65 -6.69 17.48
C THR A 371 5.48 -7.95 16.66
N GLY A 372 6.36 -8.17 15.70
CA GLY A 372 6.32 -9.36 14.88
C GLY A 372 7.64 -9.70 14.21
N LEU A 373 7.64 -10.91 13.66
CA LEU A 373 8.67 -11.41 12.76
C LEU A 373 7.98 -11.84 11.47
N ILE A 374 8.56 -11.49 10.34
CA ILE A 374 8.10 -11.92 9.03
C ILE A 374 9.28 -12.58 8.32
N LEU A 375 9.07 -13.79 7.84
CA LEU A 375 10.03 -14.51 7.02
C LEU A 375 9.47 -14.63 5.61
N TYR A 376 10.25 -14.21 4.63
CA TYR A 376 9.94 -14.36 3.21
C TYR A 376 10.90 -15.31 2.52
N ASP A 377 10.39 -15.95 1.45
CA ASP A 377 11.16 -16.71 0.48
C ASP A 377 10.63 -16.37 -0.91
N PHE A 378 11.47 -15.78 -1.75
CA PHE A 378 11.10 -15.15 -3.01
C PHE A 378 11.64 -15.90 -4.21
N HIS A 379 10.78 -16.11 -5.21
CA HIS A 379 11.14 -16.74 -6.47
C HIS A 379 10.58 -15.93 -7.65
N PHE A 380 11.26 -15.98 -8.79
CA PHE A 380 10.67 -15.54 -10.04
C PHE A 380 9.63 -16.55 -10.51
N ASP A 381 8.50 -16.07 -11.02
CA ASP A 381 7.51 -16.88 -11.72
C ASP A 381 8.07 -17.34 -13.09
N ASN A 382 8.70 -16.41 -13.82
CA ASN A 382 9.36 -16.69 -15.09
C ASN A 382 10.80 -16.19 -15.10
N THR A 383 11.75 -17.12 -15.15
CA THR A 383 13.19 -16.79 -15.17
C THR A 383 13.67 -16.22 -16.49
N ALA A 384 12.99 -16.55 -17.61
CA ALA A 384 13.39 -16.10 -18.92
C ALA A 384 13.17 -14.59 -19.10
N SER A 385 12.05 -14.05 -18.57
CA SER A 385 11.81 -12.61 -18.56
C SER A 385 12.78 -11.86 -17.67
N ALA A 386 13.16 -12.45 -16.55
CA ALA A 386 14.19 -11.89 -15.66
C ALA A 386 15.62 -12.01 -16.22
N GLY A 387 15.84 -12.77 -17.30
CA GLY A 387 17.16 -12.94 -17.91
C GLY A 387 18.16 -13.76 -17.08
N VAL A 388 17.65 -14.55 -16.15
CA VAL A 388 18.43 -15.44 -15.26
C VAL A 388 18.09 -16.90 -15.50
N THR A 389 18.82 -17.83 -14.90
CA THR A 389 18.58 -19.28 -15.03
C THR A 389 18.08 -19.93 -13.75
N SER A 390 18.16 -19.22 -12.63
CA SER A 390 17.62 -19.63 -11.33
C SER A 390 16.38 -18.77 -11.02
N ASP A 391 15.36 -19.38 -10.47
CA ASP A 391 14.18 -18.70 -9.96
C ASP A 391 14.40 -18.15 -8.54
N ASN A 392 15.33 -18.70 -7.77
CA ASN A 392 15.57 -18.30 -6.38
C ASN A 392 16.13 -16.87 -6.31
N ILE A 393 15.29 -15.91 -5.85
CA ILE A 393 15.67 -14.51 -5.64
C ILE A 393 16.37 -14.35 -4.30
N GLY A 394 15.88 -15.00 -3.23
CA GLY A 394 16.45 -14.93 -1.90
C GLY A 394 15.42 -15.04 -0.79
N ALA A 395 15.90 -14.86 0.43
CA ALA A 395 15.08 -14.91 1.64
C ALA A 395 15.31 -13.65 2.48
N GLU A 396 14.24 -13.18 3.12
CA GLU A 396 14.27 -12.00 4.00
C GLU A 396 13.65 -12.29 5.35
N LEU A 397 14.22 -11.72 6.38
CA LEU A 397 13.70 -11.73 7.74
C LEU A 397 13.52 -10.30 8.22
N ASP A 398 12.30 -9.91 8.51
CA ASP A 398 11.94 -8.64 9.09
C ASP A 398 11.50 -8.79 10.54
N TRP A 399 12.00 -7.92 11.40
CA TRP A 399 11.47 -7.69 12.72
C TRP A 399 10.92 -6.27 12.80
N TYR A 400 9.73 -6.12 13.38
CA TYR A 400 9.14 -4.82 13.67
C TYR A 400 8.59 -4.73 15.10
N LEU A 401 8.55 -3.51 15.61
CA LEU A 401 7.92 -3.19 16.87
C LEU A 401 7.25 -1.82 16.75
N ASP A 402 5.96 -1.76 17.06
CA ASP A 402 5.18 -0.54 17.16
C ASP A 402 4.87 -0.27 18.64
N TRP A 403 5.21 0.93 19.08
CA TRP A 403 4.98 1.37 20.44
C TRP A 403 4.09 2.61 20.47
N THR A 404 2.82 2.43 20.83
CA THR A 404 1.88 3.52 21.12
C THR A 404 2.24 4.09 22.50
N MET A 405 3.00 5.18 22.53
CA MET A 405 3.47 5.81 23.76
C MET A 405 2.32 6.47 24.54
N ASN A 406 1.39 7.09 23.82
CA ASN A 406 0.17 7.72 24.30
C ASN A 406 -0.78 7.97 23.13
N ASP A 407 -1.89 8.69 23.36
CA ASP A 407 -2.94 8.96 22.38
C ASP A 407 -2.45 9.76 21.14
N HIS A 408 -1.26 10.34 21.20
CA HIS A 408 -0.70 11.19 20.14
C HIS A 408 0.55 10.63 19.50
N PHE A 409 1.35 9.82 20.20
CA PHE A 409 2.66 9.38 19.71
C PHE A 409 2.74 7.86 19.53
N THR A 410 3.18 7.47 18.36
CA THR A 410 3.60 6.10 18.05
C THR A 410 5.05 6.10 17.58
N VAL A 411 5.81 5.11 18.01
CA VAL A 411 7.20 4.89 17.56
C VAL A 411 7.31 3.50 16.97
N SER A 412 7.79 3.42 15.74
CA SER A 412 8.05 2.16 15.05
C SER A 412 9.55 1.90 14.93
N PHE A 413 9.93 0.66 15.12
CA PHE A 413 11.29 0.15 14.90
C PHE A 413 11.22 -1.00 13.90
N VAL A 414 12.14 -1.02 12.95
CA VAL A 414 12.31 -2.12 12.00
C VAL A 414 13.77 -2.51 11.94
N ALA A 415 14.02 -3.81 11.79
CA ALA A 415 15.32 -4.35 11.43
C ALA A 415 15.11 -5.52 10.47
N SER A 416 15.76 -5.47 9.32
CA SER A 416 15.60 -6.42 8.24
C SER A 416 16.94 -6.97 7.75
N TYR A 417 16.90 -8.19 7.27
CA TYR A 417 18.05 -8.93 6.77
C TYR A 417 17.66 -9.77 5.56
N PHE A 418 18.30 -9.49 4.43
CA PHE A 418 18.05 -10.20 3.18
C PHE A 418 19.30 -10.99 2.76
N THR A 419 19.12 -12.27 2.47
CA THR A 419 20.15 -13.15 1.90
C THR A 419 19.84 -13.35 0.42
N PRO A 420 20.71 -12.87 -0.50
CA PRO A 420 20.55 -13.08 -1.93
C PRO A 420 20.51 -14.54 -2.31
N GLY A 421 19.61 -14.90 -3.20
CA GLY A 421 19.60 -16.18 -3.88
C GLY A 421 20.36 -16.13 -5.20
N ARG A 422 20.45 -17.28 -5.85
CA ARG A 422 21.25 -17.44 -7.07
C ARG A 422 20.75 -16.54 -8.23
N ALA A 423 19.48 -16.19 -8.27
CA ALA A 423 18.98 -15.27 -9.30
C ALA A 423 19.55 -13.87 -9.13
N VAL A 424 19.63 -13.36 -7.89
CA VAL A 424 20.24 -12.08 -7.55
C VAL A 424 21.74 -12.10 -7.83
N GLU A 425 22.46 -13.17 -7.46
CA GLU A 425 23.86 -13.33 -7.80
C GLU A 425 24.10 -13.23 -9.32
N GLN A 426 23.24 -13.89 -10.12
CA GLN A 426 23.32 -13.82 -11.58
C GLN A 426 23.02 -12.44 -12.16
N ALA A 427 22.11 -11.69 -11.54
CA ALA A 427 21.66 -10.40 -12.03
C ALA A 427 22.63 -9.26 -11.68
N PHE A 428 23.17 -9.29 -10.46
CA PHE A 428 23.95 -8.18 -9.88
C PHE A 428 25.44 -8.51 -9.74
N ASP A 429 25.86 -9.76 -9.97
CA ASP A 429 27.21 -10.26 -9.72
C ASP A 429 27.65 -10.06 -8.26
N ARG A 430 26.71 -10.29 -7.33
CA ARG A 430 26.87 -10.10 -5.88
C ARG A 430 26.06 -11.13 -5.09
N ASP A 431 26.64 -11.54 -3.95
CA ASP A 431 26.10 -12.48 -2.98
C ASP A 431 26.13 -11.97 -1.53
N ASP A 432 26.47 -10.67 -1.34
CA ASP A 432 26.53 -10.08 0.00
C ASP A 432 25.12 -9.92 0.58
N ASP A 433 24.98 -10.24 1.86
CA ASP A 433 23.74 -10.02 2.60
C ASP A 433 23.45 -8.51 2.75
N PHE A 434 22.18 -8.13 2.62
CA PHE A 434 21.70 -6.77 2.72
C PHE A 434 21.01 -6.55 4.07
N TYR A 435 21.31 -5.45 4.75
CA TYR A 435 20.71 -5.10 6.04
C TYR A 435 19.94 -3.78 5.93
N TYR A 436 18.89 -3.67 6.71
CA TYR A 436 18.11 -2.45 6.83
C TYR A 436 17.69 -2.20 8.27
N GLY A 437 17.59 -0.93 8.66
CA GLY A 437 17.07 -0.53 9.95
C GLY A 437 16.38 0.81 9.91
N MET A 438 15.30 0.95 10.68
CA MET A 438 14.50 2.15 10.76
C MET A 438 14.06 2.45 12.19
N ILE A 439 13.98 3.75 12.49
CA ILE A 439 13.24 4.29 13.64
C ILE A 439 12.33 5.39 13.09
N TYR A 440 11.02 5.25 13.30
CA TYR A 440 10.03 6.20 12.85
C TYR A 440 9.14 6.67 14.00
N VAL A 441 8.89 7.97 14.07
CA VAL A 441 8.03 8.60 15.09
C VAL A 441 6.87 9.27 14.38
N ALA A 442 5.65 8.87 14.72
CA ALA A 442 4.42 9.49 14.24
C ALA A 442 3.74 10.27 15.38
N TYR A 443 3.16 11.40 15.03
CA TYR A 443 2.31 12.23 15.88
C TYR A 443 0.97 12.48 15.20
N SER A 444 -0.12 12.40 15.95
CA SER A 444 -1.48 12.78 15.51
C SER A 444 -2.22 13.53 16.62
N TYR A 445 -3.05 14.50 16.19
CA TYR A 445 -3.89 15.31 17.09
C TYR A 445 -5.32 15.38 16.53
#